data_f492b5db2af2545a8ea560aff29b28c2
#
_entry.id   f492b5db2af2545a8ea560aff29b28c2
#
_cell.length_a   1.000
_cell.length_b   1.000
_cell.length_c   1.000
_cell.angle_alpha   90.00
_cell.angle_beta   90.00
_cell.angle_gamma   90.00
#
_symmetry.space_group_name_H-M   'P 1'
#
loop_
_entity.id
_entity.type
_entity.pdbx_description
1 polymer ?
#
loop_
_entity_poly.entity_id
_entity_poly.type
_entity_poly.pdbx_seq_one_letter_code
_entity_poly.pdbx_strand_id
1 'polypeptide(L)'
;MKVIIDLIEDIREEIGNQEDFIVTAMLLKEHPEDADKLVYAGEAPLNLFTLDESKKQLIFKIDGSHTIITVGELVKPLLILPMASMMHEIRMDVNAEYRDVEVIGFGKSMEEKKYIFFIKI
;
A
#
# COMPACT_ATOMS: atom_id res chain seq x y z
N MET A 1 -3.88 10.36 -6.96
CA MET A 1 -3.90 10.24 -5.49
C MET A 1 -4.83 9.12 -5.07
N LYS A 2 -4.34 8.17 -4.30
CA LYS A 2 -5.15 7.08 -3.77
C LYS A 2 -5.58 7.41 -2.33
N VAL A 3 -6.84 7.14 -2.03
CA VAL A 3 -7.42 7.39 -0.71
C VAL A 3 -7.91 6.07 -0.09
N ILE A 4 -8.23 6.10 1.21
CA ILE A 4 -8.59 4.88 1.94
C ILE A 4 -9.76 4.13 1.31
N ILE A 5 -10.80 4.84 0.87
CA ILE A 5 -11.95 4.18 0.26
C ILE A 5 -11.58 3.45 -1.04
N ASP A 6 -10.63 3.99 -1.81
CA ASP A 6 -10.13 3.33 -3.02
C ASP A 6 -9.52 1.97 -2.68
N LEU A 7 -8.74 1.92 -1.61
CA LEU A 7 -8.11 0.68 -1.16
C LEU A 7 -9.15 -0.35 -0.72
N ILE A 8 -10.14 0.06 0.07
CA ILE A 8 -11.19 -0.84 0.56
C ILE A 8 -11.99 -1.40 -0.62
N GLU A 9 -12.36 -0.56 -1.57
CA GLU A 9 -13.12 -0.98 -2.75
C GLU A 9 -12.31 -1.92 -3.64
N ASP A 10 -11.02 -1.63 -3.86
CA ASP A 10 -10.16 -2.47 -4.67
C ASP A 10 -9.99 -3.86 -4.04
N ILE A 11 -9.77 -3.93 -2.74
CA ILE A 11 -9.67 -5.21 -2.04
C ILE A 11 -10.97 -6.00 -2.17
N ARG A 12 -12.12 -5.33 -2.00
CA ARG A 12 -13.42 -5.98 -2.11
C ARG A 12 -13.64 -6.57 -3.50
N GLU A 13 -13.30 -5.85 -4.54
CA GLU A 13 -13.48 -6.27 -5.92
C GLU A 13 -12.48 -7.35 -6.36
N GLU A 14 -11.21 -7.17 -5.99
CA GLU A 14 -10.13 -7.98 -6.53
C GLU A 14 -9.79 -9.20 -5.66
N ILE A 15 -9.91 -9.08 -4.36
CA ILE A 15 -9.56 -10.15 -3.40
C ILE A 15 -10.81 -10.83 -2.83
N GLY A 16 -11.89 -10.04 -2.61
CA GLY A 16 -13.12 -10.56 -2.02
C GLY A 16 -12.89 -11.09 -0.60
N ASN A 17 -13.23 -12.35 -0.38
CA ASN A 17 -13.13 -12.99 0.92
C ASN A 17 -11.81 -13.72 1.16
N GLN A 18 -10.83 -13.59 0.26
CA GLN A 18 -9.55 -14.29 0.37
C GLN A 18 -8.61 -13.50 1.28
N GLU A 19 -8.85 -13.57 2.59
CA GLU A 19 -8.14 -12.79 3.59
C GLU A 19 -6.70 -13.27 3.86
N ASP A 20 -6.32 -14.43 3.33
CA ASP A 20 -4.99 -15.02 3.52
C ASP A 20 -3.91 -14.48 2.57
N PHE A 21 -4.29 -13.67 1.60
CA PHE A 21 -3.31 -13.02 0.73
C PHE A 21 -2.39 -12.12 1.55
N ILE A 22 -1.09 -12.19 1.29
CA ILE A 22 -0.12 -11.31 1.96
C ILE A 22 -0.06 -9.95 1.27
N VAL A 23 0.23 -8.92 2.04
CA VAL A 23 0.29 -7.54 1.53
C VAL A 23 1.75 -7.13 1.36
N THR A 24 2.10 -6.69 0.16
CA THR A 24 3.44 -6.22 -0.16
C THR A 24 3.40 -4.88 -0.87
N ALA A 25 4.55 -4.21 -0.93
CA ALA A 25 4.74 -3.04 -1.77
C ALA A 25 5.77 -3.33 -2.84
N MET A 26 5.46 -2.99 -4.07
CA MET A 26 6.38 -3.06 -5.19
C MET A 26 6.94 -1.66 -5.45
N LEU A 27 8.26 -1.54 -5.36
CA LEU A 27 8.94 -0.27 -5.55
C LEU A 27 9.27 -0.11 -7.04
N LEU A 28 8.84 1.01 -7.60
CA LEU A 28 9.05 1.35 -9.00
C LEU A 28 9.83 2.66 -9.09
N LYS A 29 10.71 2.75 -10.07
CA LYS A 29 11.46 3.98 -10.33
C LYS A 29 11.44 4.29 -11.81
N GLU A 30 11.75 5.54 -12.17
CA GLU A 30 11.83 5.96 -13.55
C GLU A 30 12.94 5.20 -14.28
N HIS A 31 12.66 4.82 -15.53
CA HIS A 31 13.67 4.22 -16.39
C HIS A 31 14.76 5.26 -16.68
N PRO A 32 16.07 4.89 -16.61
CA PRO A 32 17.17 5.85 -16.81
C PRO A 32 17.13 6.60 -18.16
N GLU A 33 16.58 5.97 -19.20
CA GLU A 33 16.54 6.52 -20.55
C GLU A 33 15.16 7.01 -20.97
N ASP A 34 14.11 6.71 -20.21
CA ASP A 34 12.74 7.06 -20.55
C ASP A 34 11.91 7.26 -19.27
N ALA A 35 11.72 8.53 -18.91
CA ALA A 35 11.00 8.90 -17.69
C ALA A 35 9.51 8.49 -17.71
N ASP A 36 8.95 8.18 -18.89
CA ASP A 36 7.56 7.72 -19.02
C ASP A 36 7.41 6.24 -18.68
N LYS A 37 8.51 5.51 -18.54
CA LYS A 37 8.51 4.11 -18.16
C LYS A 37 8.96 3.93 -16.73
N LEU A 38 8.33 2.96 -16.04
CA LEU A 38 8.71 2.58 -14.69
C LEU A 38 9.36 1.19 -14.74
N VAL A 39 10.41 1.03 -13.94
CA VAL A 39 11.10 -0.24 -13.82
C VAL A 39 11.03 -0.74 -12.37
N TYR A 40 11.02 -2.05 -12.23
CA TYR A 40 11.00 -2.71 -10.93
C TYR A 40 12.29 -2.40 -10.16
N ALA A 41 12.13 -1.95 -8.92
CA ALA A 41 13.26 -1.60 -8.05
C ALA A 41 13.29 -2.40 -6.75
N GLY A 42 12.32 -3.27 -6.53
CA GLY A 42 12.27 -4.13 -5.36
C GLY A 42 10.86 -4.36 -4.86
N GLU A 43 10.72 -5.28 -3.92
CA GLU A 43 9.45 -5.60 -3.27
C GLU A 43 9.74 -5.85 -1.79
N ALA A 44 8.85 -5.38 -0.93
CA ALA A 44 9.01 -5.54 0.51
C ALA A 44 7.66 -5.72 1.18
N PRO A 45 7.60 -6.49 2.28
CA PRO A 45 6.37 -6.61 3.05
C PRO A 45 6.03 -5.30 3.75
N LEU A 46 4.74 -5.03 3.85
CA LEU A 46 4.24 -3.85 4.55
C LEU A 46 4.14 -4.10 6.05
N ASN A 47 4.46 -3.07 6.81
CA ASN A 47 4.14 -3.01 8.23
C ASN A 47 2.77 -2.37 8.44
N LEU A 48 2.38 -2.24 9.71
CA LEU A 48 1.16 -1.58 10.08
C LEU A 48 1.20 -0.10 9.69
N PHE A 49 0.04 0.49 9.60
CA PHE A 49 -0.11 1.89 9.25
C PHE A 49 -0.28 2.78 10.48
N THR A 50 -0.06 4.07 10.27
CA THR A 50 -0.37 5.13 11.22
C THR A 50 -1.30 6.13 10.55
N LEU A 51 -2.36 6.54 11.26
CA LEU A 51 -3.26 7.58 10.79
C LEU A 51 -2.76 8.94 11.27
N ASP A 52 -2.46 9.84 10.35
CA ASP A 52 -2.06 11.22 10.65
C ASP A 52 -3.22 12.16 10.35
N GLU A 53 -3.98 12.51 11.39
CA GLU A 53 -5.15 13.36 11.27
C GLU A 53 -4.78 14.80 10.86
N SER A 54 -3.62 15.29 11.27
CA SER A 54 -3.20 16.64 10.95
C SER A 54 -2.91 16.82 9.47
N LYS A 55 -2.38 15.80 8.83
CA LYS A 55 -2.10 15.79 7.38
C LYS A 55 -3.21 15.14 6.58
N LYS A 56 -4.19 14.54 7.23
CA LYS A 56 -5.25 13.75 6.59
C LYS A 56 -4.67 12.64 5.71
N GLN A 57 -3.77 11.86 6.28
CA GLN A 57 -3.06 10.79 5.60
C GLN A 57 -3.07 9.50 6.41
N LEU A 58 -3.11 8.38 5.68
CA LEU A 58 -2.85 7.06 6.23
C LEU A 58 -1.45 6.67 5.72
N ILE A 59 -0.52 6.46 6.63
CA ILE A 59 0.87 6.22 6.29
C ILE A 59 1.25 4.78 6.60
N PHE A 60 1.56 4.01 5.56
CA PHE A 60 2.14 2.68 5.69
C PHE A 60 3.65 2.79 5.81
N LYS A 61 4.26 1.82 6.48
CA LYS A 61 5.71 1.81 6.68
C LYS A 61 6.33 0.51 6.16
N ILE A 62 7.48 0.67 5.53
CA ILE A 62 8.39 -0.43 5.21
C ILE A 62 9.68 -0.12 5.95
N ASP A 63 9.98 -0.88 6.99
CA ASP A 63 11.12 -0.58 7.88
C ASP A 63 12.18 -1.68 7.91
N GLY A 64 12.11 -2.62 6.96
CA GLY A 64 13.05 -3.73 6.91
C GLY A 64 12.73 -4.84 7.90
N SER A 65 11.67 -4.72 8.67
CA SER A 65 11.22 -5.83 9.51
C SER A 65 10.70 -6.96 8.61
N HIS A 66 10.76 -8.19 9.10
CA HIS A 66 10.24 -9.34 8.38
C HIS A 66 8.79 -9.65 8.74
N THR A 67 8.09 -8.68 9.32
CA THR A 67 6.68 -8.82 9.66
C THR A 67 5.85 -8.82 8.38
N ILE A 68 5.06 -9.86 8.20
CA ILE A 68 4.17 -10.01 7.06
C ILE A 68 2.74 -9.86 7.57
N ILE A 69 1.95 -9.00 6.92
CA ILE A 69 0.54 -8.87 7.23
C ILE A 69 -0.29 -9.44 6.10
N THR A 70 -1.47 -9.95 6.44
CA THR A 70 -2.43 -10.46 5.46
C THR A 70 -3.46 -9.39 5.12
N VAL A 71 -4.20 -9.60 4.03
CA VAL A 71 -5.31 -8.71 3.66
C VAL A 71 -6.34 -8.62 4.80
N GLY A 72 -6.64 -9.74 5.47
CA GLY A 72 -7.55 -9.72 6.62
C GLY A 72 -7.05 -8.83 7.75
N GLU A 73 -5.77 -8.91 8.07
CA GLU A 73 -5.16 -8.06 9.10
C GLU A 73 -5.12 -6.59 8.71
N LEU A 74 -5.01 -6.30 7.41
CA LEU A 74 -5.05 -4.93 6.89
C LEU A 74 -6.46 -4.35 6.95
N VAL A 75 -7.46 -5.10 6.48
CA VAL A 75 -8.83 -4.60 6.31
C VAL A 75 -9.52 -4.34 7.66
N LYS A 76 -9.33 -5.20 8.65
CA LYS A 76 -9.99 -5.06 9.95
C LYS A 76 -9.83 -3.69 10.58
N PRO A 77 -8.61 -3.17 10.78
CA PRO A 77 -8.46 -1.83 11.35
C PRO A 77 -8.95 -0.71 10.42
N LEU A 78 -8.93 -0.92 9.09
CA LEU A 78 -9.46 0.09 8.17
C LEU A 78 -10.97 0.25 8.28
N LEU A 79 -11.70 -0.84 8.50
CA LEU A 79 -13.16 -0.81 8.58
C LEU A 79 -13.69 -0.13 9.85
N ILE A 80 -12.87 0.03 10.88
CA ILE A 80 -13.28 0.72 12.10
C ILE A 80 -12.89 2.19 12.13
N LEU A 81 -12.23 2.68 11.07
CA LEU A 81 -11.90 4.11 10.97
C LEU A 81 -13.18 4.94 10.79
N PRO A 82 -13.19 6.19 11.31
CA PRO A 82 -14.32 7.08 11.09
C PRO A 82 -14.60 7.30 9.59
N MET A 83 -15.87 7.45 9.25
CA MET A 83 -16.27 7.72 7.85
C MET A 83 -15.56 8.96 7.29
N ALA A 84 -15.33 9.96 8.12
CA ALA A 84 -14.61 11.17 7.71
C ALA A 84 -13.18 10.90 7.26
N SER A 85 -12.58 9.78 7.67
CA SER A 85 -11.22 9.42 7.30
C SER A 85 -11.12 8.71 5.94
N MET A 86 -12.24 8.28 5.35
CA MET A 86 -12.24 7.47 4.14
C MET A 86 -11.62 8.19 2.93
N MET A 87 -11.58 9.51 2.94
CA MET A 87 -10.97 10.32 1.88
C MET A 87 -9.53 10.74 2.19
N HIS A 88 -8.96 10.26 3.30
CA HIS A 88 -7.56 10.53 3.60
C HIS A 88 -6.66 9.86 2.58
N GLU A 89 -5.59 10.55 2.18
CA GLU A 89 -4.63 10.04 1.21
C GLU A 89 -3.79 8.91 1.80
N ILE A 90 -3.50 7.90 0.99
CA ILE A 90 -2.59 6.81 1.36
C ILE A 90 -1.17 7.21 0.93
N ARG A 91 -0.26 7.20 1.89
CA ARG A 91 1.16 7.48 1.66
C ARG A 91 1.99 6.34 2.23
N MET A 92 3.26 6.31 1.87
CA MET A 92 4.16 5.26 2.33
C MET A 92 5.54 5.82 2.68
N ASP A 93 6.09 5.34 3.82
CA ASP A 93 7.46 5.61 4.20
C ASP A 93 8.28 4.34 3.96
N VAL A 94 9.33 4.44 3.17
CA VAL A 94 10.21 3.32 2.83
C VAL A 94 11.55 3.51 3.55
N ASN A 95 11.72 2.87 4.68
CA ASN A 95 12.90 2.99 5.54
C ASN A 95 13.16 4.47 5.89
N ALA A 96 14.44 4.84 6.04
CA ALA A 96 14.83 6.22 6.24
C ALA A 96 15.10 6.96 4.93
N GLU A 97 15.14 6.24 3.80
CA GLU A 97 15.54 6.81 2.51
C GLU A 97 14.42 7.55 1.79
N TYR A 98 13.23 6.97 1.76
CA TYR A 98 12.11 7.52 1.01
C TYR A 98 10.95 7.75 1.95
N ARG A 99 10.61 9.01 2.20
CA ARG A 99 9.49 9.38 3.06
C ARG A 99 8.38 10.00 2.23
N ASP A 100 7.15 9.79 2.69
CA ASP A 100 5.98 10.42 2.11
C ASP A 100 5.81 10.09 0.61
N VAL A 101 6.00 8.83 0.27
CA VAL A 101 5.91 8.35 -1.11
C VAL A 101 4.46 8.09 -1.47
N GLU A 102 4.08 8.51 -2.68
CA GLU A 102 2.73 8.32 -3.18
C GLU A 102 2.49 6.87 -3.60
N VAL A 103 1.32 6.34 -3.24
CA VAL A 103 0.84 5.05 -3.76
C VAL A 103 0.14 5.33 -5.09
N ILE A 104 0.69 4.78 -6.17
CA ILE A 104 0.19 5.06 -7.52
C ILE A 104 -0.83 4.04 -8.02
N GLY A 105 -0.95 2.90 -7.35
CA GLY A 105 -1.91 1.88 -7.76
C GLY A 105 -1.88 0.66 -6.86
N PHE A 106 -2.79 -0.27 -7.16
CA PHE A 106 -2.91 -1.56 -6.49
C PHE A 106 -2.92 -2.67 -7.53
N GLY A 107 -2.45 -3.83 -7.14
CA GLY A 107 -2.49 -5.01 -7.97
C GLY A 107 -2.56 -6.27 -7.13
N LYS A 108 -2.64 -7.41 -7.81
CA LYS A 108 -2.69 -8.71 -7.15
C LYS A 108 -1.94 -9.75 -7.97
N SER A 109 -1.46 -10.78 -7.29
CA SER A 109 -0.99 -12.00 -7.89
C SER A 109 -1.76 -13.16 -7.28
N MET A 110 -2.63 -13.78 -8.08
CA MET A 110 -3.41 -14.93 -7.62
C MET A 110 -2.51 -16.16 -7.42
N GLU A 111 -1.50 -16.30 -8.27
CA GLU A 111 -0.55 -17.40 -8.20
C GLU A 111 0.27 -17.36 -6.90
N GLU A 112 0.80 -16.17 -6.56
CA GLU A 112 1.62 -15.99 -5.38
C GLU A 112 0.82 -15.62 -4.13
N LYS A 113 -0.48 -15.41 -4.28
CA LYS A 113 -1.40 -14.96 -3.22
C LYS A 113 -0.91 -13.68 -2.56
N LYS A 114 -0.70 -12.65 -3.37
CA LYS A 114 -0.25 -11.34 -2.92
C LYS A 114 -1.23 -10.26 -3.33
N TYR A 115 -1.42 -9.29 -2.43
CA TYR A 115 -2.03 -8.01 -2.74
C TYR A 115 -0.92 -6.96 -2.71
N ILE A 116 -0.81 -6.14 -3.74
CA ILE A 116 0.39 -5.34 -4.01
C ILE A 116 0.03 -3.86 -4.08
N PHE A 117 0.78 -3.05 -3.32
CA PHE A 117 0.76 -1.60 -3.45
C PHE A 117 1.89 -1.20 -4.39
N PHE A 118 1.59 -0.46 -5.46
CA PHE A 118 2.62 0.09 -6.33
C PHE A 118 3.00 1.47 -5.86
N ILE A 119 4.29 1.69 -5.60
CA ILE A 119 4.81 2.98 -5.17
C ILE A 119 5.95 3.40 -6.10
N LYS A 120 6.02 4.70 -6.36
CA LYS A 120 7.08 5.28 -7.19
C LYS A 120 8.08 6.00 -6.30
N ILE A 121 9.31 5.53 -6.32
CA ILE A 121 10.40 6.10 -5.53
C ILE A 121 11.33 7.01 -6.34
#